data_deb509d487c62443bcc16aae51d54b75
#
_entry.id   deb509d487c62443bcc16aae51d54b75
#
_cell.length_a   1.000
_cell.length_b   1.000
_cell.length_c   1.000
_cell.angle_alpha   90.00
_cell.angle_beta   90.00
_cell.angle_gamma   90.00
#
_symmetry.space_group_name_H-M   'P 1'
#
loop_
_entity.id
_entity.type
_entity.pdbx_description
1 polymer ?
#
loop_
_entity_poly.entity_id
_entity_poly.type
_entity_poly.pdbx_seq_one_letter_code
_entity_poly.pdbx_strand_id
1 'polypeptide(L)'
;MARSRTADPSPVSGSPKPPEQLSERGRRTREALIAAARRVFERDGFIDARITDIAEEAGAAHGTFYTYFDSKEAALRAVILQLESELLGAGAAQYRGRRDDQDPVAALREANHRYLQTYRANSKLMVIWENTAAIVPDMAVLLHEAKAAFVTRAEKSIRGLQEAGLADPALDPRYAAHALTGMVSRFAYTWCTQGEDFELDKATDELTALWARAIGLQGRTDA
;
A
#
# COMPACT_ATOMS: atom_id res chain seq x y z
N MET A 1 18.88 52.76 -0.70
CA MET A 1 19.55 52.00 0.35
C MET A 1 18.50 51.55 1.35
N ALA A 2 18.15 50.29 1.35
CA ALA A 2 17.61 49.56 2.48
C ALA A 2 17.61 48.06 2.09
N ARG A 3 18.55 47.31 2.65
CA ARG A 3 18.67 45.84 2.48
C ARG A 3 17.66 45.18 3.44
N SER A 4 16.65 44.54 2.89
CA SER A 4 15.81 43.59 3.64
C SER A 4 16.57 42.27 3.77
N ARG A 5 17.07 42.01 4.97
CA ARG A 5 17.58 40.68 5.37
C ARG A 5 16.38 39.78 5.63
N THR A 6 16.11 38.91 4.72
CA THR A 6 15.31 37.68 5.02
C THR A 6 16.14 36.82 5.94
N ALA A 7 15.71 36.68 7.19
CA ALA A 7 16.29 35.78 8.16
C ALA A 7 15.96 34.33 7.73
N ASP A 8 17.01 33.62 7.39
CA ASP A 8 16.99 32.17 7.21
C ASP A 8 16.67 31.54 8.58
N PRO A 9 15.60 30.71 8.72
CA PRO A 9 15.34 30.05 9.98
C PRO A 9 16.44 29.01 10.24
N SER A 10 17.16 29.20 11.35
CA SER A 10 18.20 28.28 11.84
C SER A 10 17.69 26.82 11.84
N PRO A 11 18.49 25.84 11.40
CA PRO A 11 18.11 24.43 11.47
C PRO A 11 17.91 24.02 12.94
N VAL A 12 16.76 23.45 13.25
CA VAL A 12 16.47 22.84 14.55
C VAL A 12 17.44 21.66 14.72
N SER A 13 18.37 21.81 15.67
CA SER A 13 19.41 20.82 15.96
C SER A 13 18.78 19.56 16.56
N GLY A 14 18.81 18.46 15.83
CA GLY A 14 18.49 17.11 16.30
C GLY A 14 17.70 16.32 15.25
N SER A 15 18.22 15.16 14.84
CA SER A 15 17.46 14.21 14.01
C SER A 15 16.14 13.85 14.67
N PRO A 16 15.04 13.62 13.89
CA PRO A 16 13.75 13.20 14.42
C PRO A 16 13.86 11.98 15.32
N LYS A 17 13.13 12.00 16.43
CA LYS A 17 13.11 10.85 17.34
C LYS A 17 12.38 9.68 16.69
N PRO A 18 12.93 8.46 16.78
CA PRO A 18 12.23 7.26 16.33
C PRO A 18 10.85 7.13 17.00
N PRO A 19 9.82 6.62 16.29
CA PRO A 19 8.44 6.54 16.81
C PRO A 19 8.32 5.85 18.18
N GLU A 20 9.14 4.83 18.43
CA GLU A 20 9.19 4.05 19.68
C GLU A 20 9.68 4.85 20.88
N GLN A 21 10.41 5.95 20.65
CA GLN A 21 10.93 6.82 21.71
C GLN A 21 10.03 8.02 22.00
N LEU A 22 8.93 8.16 21.28
CA LEU A 22 7.99 9.26 21.47
C LEU A 22 7.10 9.02 22.69
N SER A 23 6.83 10.10 23.45
CA SER A 23 5.76 10.12 24.44
C SER A 23 4.39 9.94 23.77
N GLU A 24 3.37 9.61 24.55
CA GLU A 24 1.98 9.50 24.06
C GLU A 24 1.52 10.75 23.30
N ARG A 25 1.81 11.94 23.85
CA ARG A 25 1.53 13.21 23.18
C ARG A 25 2.31 13.34 21.87
N GLY A 26 3.58 12.91 21.86
CA GLY A 26 4.42 12.95 20.66
C GLY A 26 3.91 12.04 19.56
N ARG A 27 3.44 10.82 19.92
CA ARG A 27 2.82 9.90 18.97
C ARG A 27 1.57 10.51 18.32
N ARG A 28 0.66 11.09 19.14
CA ARG A 28 -0.55 11.75 18.62
C ARG A 28 -0.22 12.91 17.67
N THR A 29 0.79 13.72 18.00
CA THR A 29 1.22 14.81 17.12
C THR A 29 1.79 14.27 15.79
N ARG A 30 2.60 13.21 15.85
CA ARG A 30 3.15 12.57 14.66
C ARG A 30 2.04 11.98 13.79
N GLU A 31 1.07 11.31 14.36
CA GLU A 31 -0.10 10.77 13.65
C GLU A 31 -0.94 11.87 12.99
N ALA A 32 -1.15 13.00 13.68
CA ALA A 32 -1.84 14.16 13.11
C ALA A 32 -1.09 14.74 11.91
N LEU A 33 0.25 14.79 11.98
CA LEU A 33 1.09 15.23 10.86
C LEU A 33 1.04 14.26 9.68
N ILE A 34 1.02 12.94 9.91
CA ILE A 34 0.88 11.93 8.85
C ILE A 34 -0.50 12.06 8.17
N ALA A 35 -1.56 12.19 8.95
CA ALA A 35 -2.91 12.36 8.42
C ALA A 35 -3.05 13.66 7.61
N ALA A 36 -2.43 14.75 8.07
CA ALA A 36 -2.38 16.03 7.35
C ALA A 36 -1.55 15.91 6.06
N ALA A 37 -0.36 15.28 6.13
CA ALA A 37 0.48 15.04 4.97
C ALA A 37 -0.26 14.24 3.90
N ARG A 38 -0.99 13.18 4.29
CA ARG A 38 -1.84 12.43 3.38
C ARG A 38 -2.84 13.33 2.65
N ARG A 39 -3.61 14.16 3.37
CA ARG A 39 -4.60 15.07 2.76
C ARG A 39 -3.96 16.07 1.81
N VAL A 40 -2.82 16.65 2.20
CA VAL A 40 -2.08 17.60 1.36
C VAL A 40 -1.55 16.91 0.11
N PHE A 41 -0.96 15.72 0.21
CA PHE A 41 -0.50 14.98 -0.95
C PHE A 41 -1.65 14.57 -1.88
N GLU A 42 -2.78 14.11 -1.35
CA GLU A 42 -3.96 13.73 -2.15
C GLU A 42 -4.62 14.94 -2.85
N ARG A 43 -4.46 16.16 -2.31
CA ARG A 43 -4.97 17.40 -2.88
C ARG A 43 -4.02 18.00 -3.92
N ASP A 44 -2.73 18.11 -3.59
CA ASP A 44 -1.75 18.91 -4.32
C ASP A 44 -0.75 18.04 -5.11
N GLY A 45 -0.71 16.74 -4.86
CA GLY A 45 0.34 15.86 -5.33
C GLY A 45 1.63 16.00 -4.50
N PHE A 46 2.63 15.16 -4.80
CA PHE A 46 3.90 15.20 -4.04
C PHE A 46 4.76 16.42 -4.41
N ILE A 47 4.81 16.81 -5.67
CA ILE A 47 5.72 17.87 -6.16
C ILE A 47 5.35 19.22 -5.57
N ASP A 48 4.07 19.59 -5.66
CA ASP A 48 3.57 20.90 -5.27
C ASP A 48 3.25 21.03 -3.78
N ALA A 49 3.11 19.91 -3.07
CA ALA A 49 2.88 19.89 -1.63
C ALA A 49 4.02 20.58 -0.87
N ARG A 50 3.66 21.41 0.11
CA ARG A 50 4.61 22.16 0.95
C ARG A 50 4.53 21.69 2.40
N ILE A 51 5.68 21.72 3.10
CA ILE A 51 5.74 21.39 4.54
C ILE A 51 4.91 22.37 5.38
N THR A 52 4.86 23.64 4.96
CA THR A 52 3.99 24.67 5.59
C THR A 52 2.53 24.25 5.59
N ASP A 53 2.04 23.74 4.45
CA ASP A 53 0.65 23.35 4.28
C ASP A 53 0.32 22.11 5.11
N ILE A 54 1.28 21.16 5.23
CA ILE A 54 1.16 20.00 6.10
C ILE A 54 1.08 20.39 7.57
N ALA A 55 1.94 21.32 8.01
CA ALA A 55 1.94 21.79 9.39
C ALA A 55 0.64 22.54 9.73
N GLU A 56 0.19 23.43 8.85
CA GLU A 56 -1.06 24.18 8.98
C GLU A 56 -2.27 23.22 9.03
N GLU A 57 -2.35 22.27 8.12
CA GLU A 57 -3.40 21.24 8.05
C GLU A 57 -3.44 20.35 9.30
N ALA A 58 -2.29 20.16 9.97
CA ALA A 58 -2.18 19.43 11.24
C ALA A 58 -2.49 20.29 12.48
N GLY A 59 -2.73 21.59 12.31
CA GLY A 59 -2.85 22.53 13.43
C GLY A 59 -1.56 22.69 14.24
N ALA A 60 -0.39 22.52 13.60
CA ALA A 60 0.92 22.56 14.24
C ALA A 60 1.76 23.73 13.73
N ALA A 61 2.69 24.22 14.57
CA ALA A 61 3.67 25.19 14.11
C ALA A 61 4.63 24.55 13.09
N HIS A 62 5.11 25.31 12.10
CA HIS A 62 6.03 24.84 11.06
C HIS A 62 7.25 24.09 11.62
N GLY A 63 7.87 24.60 12.67
CA GLY A 63 9.01 23.95 13.34
C GLY A 63 8.66 22.61 14.00
N THR A 64 7.39 22.37 14.32
CA THR A 64 6.92 21.10 14.89
C THR A 64 7.07 19.96 13.88
N PHE A 65 6.88 20.22 12.58
CA PHE A 65 7.09 19.22 11.54
C PHE A 65 8.50 18.60 11.62
N TYR A 66 9.51 19.43 11.70
CA TYR A 66 10.92 19.00 11.75
C TYR A 66 11.31 18.24 13.03
N THR A 67 10.48 18.28 14.07
CA THR A 67 10.65 17.43 15.25
C THR A 67 10.37 15.95 14.93
N TYR A 68 9.56 15.67 13.89
CA TYR A 68 9.08 14.33 13.54
C TYR A 68 9.54 13.83 12.18
N PHE A 69 9.84 14.71 11.23
CA PHE A 69 10.22 14.38 9.87
C PHE A 69 11.33 15.31 9.36
N ASP A 70 12.39 14.74 8.81
CA ASP A 70 13.52 15.51 8.25
C ASP A 70 13.13 16.21 6.94
N SER A 71 12.19 15.65 6.21
CA SER A 71 11.83 16.10 4.88
C SER A 71 10.38 15.73 4.51
N LYS A 72 9.93 16.27 3.39
CA LYS A 72 8.63 15.92 2.76
C LYS A 72 8.60 14.46 2.36
N GLU A 73 9.71 13.92 1.88
CA GLU A 73 9.89 12.51 1.51
C GLU A 73 9.72 11.58 2.73
N ALA A 74 10.27 11.97 3.88
CA ALA A 74 10.12 11.21 5.13
C ALA A 74 8.66 11.17 5.60
N ALA A 75 7.93 12.28 5.44
CA ALA A 75 6.49 12.32 5.72
C ALA A 75 5.70 11.45 4.74
N LEU A 76 6.00 11.51 3.43
CA LEU A 76 5.37 10.65 2.43
C LEU A 76 5.66 9.17 2.73
N ARG A 77 6.89 8.82 3.07
CA ARG A 77 7.26 7.45 3.47
C ARG A 77 6.39 6.95 4.62
N ALA A 78 6.15 7.78 5.63
CA ALA A 78 5.28 7.40 6.75
C ALA A 78 3.82 7.18 6.33
N VAL A 79 3.29 8.01 5.43
CA VAL A 79 1.95 7.86 4.83
C VAL A 79 1.87 6.56 4.03
N ILE A 80 2.87 6.26 3.21
CA ILE A 80 2.91 5.04 2.39
C ILE A 80 3.02 3.76 3.24
N LEU A 81 3.79 3.78 4.33
CA LEU A 81 3.86 2.64 5.25
C LEU A 81 2.51 2.32 5.92
N GLN A 82 1.68 3.33 6.18
CA GLN A 82 0.32 3.10 6.65
C GLN A 82 -0.55 2.47 5.55
N LEU A 83 -0.48 2.99 4.33
CA LEU A 83 -1.19 2.44 3.17
C LEU A 83 -0.78 0.98 2.90
N GLU A 84 0.52 0.70 2.92
CA GLU A 84 1.04 -0.66 2.77
C GLU A 84 0.45 -1.62 3.81
N SER A 85 0.41 -1.19 5.08
CA SER A 85 -0.19 -1.98 6.16
C SER A 85 -1.68 -2.25 5.91
N GLU A 86 -2.43 -1.26 5.40
CA GLU A 86 -3.85 -1.42 5.03
C GLU A 86 -4.02 -2.43 3.88
N LEU A 87 -3.21 -2.31 2.82
CA LEU A 87 -3.24 -3.22 1.66
C LEU A 87 -2.84 -4.66 2.04
N LEU A 88 -1.78 -4.81 2.81
CA LEU A 88 -1.33 -6.12 3.29
C LEU A 88 -2.33 -6.73 4.28
N GLY A 89 -2.94 -5.93 5.13
CA GLY A 89 -4.03 -6.35 6.02
C GLY A 89 -5.26 -6.79 5.25
N ALA A 90 -5.64 -6.06 4.21
CA ALA A 90 -6.75 -6.41 3.33
C ALA A 90 -6.52 -7.75 2.61
N GLY A 91 -5.29 -8.01 2.12
CA GLY A 91 -4.92 -9.28 1.50
C GLY A 91 -4.68 -10.44 2.48
N ALA A 92 -4.90 -10.28 3.78
CA ALA A 92 -4.58 -11.27 4.80
C ALA A 92 -5.57 -12.45 4.90
N ALA A 93 -6.66 -12.46 4.13
CA ALA A 93 -7.52 -13.64 3.97
C ALA A 93 -6.76 -14.70 3.13
N GLN A 94 -5.72 -15.30 3.73
CA GLN A 94 -4.99 -16.40 3.11
C GLN A 94 -5.65 -17.72 3.46
N TYR A 95 -5.65 -18.64 2.48
CA TYR A 95 -5.79 -20.04 2.79
C TYR A 95 -4.67 -20.43 3.78
N ARG A 96 -5.02 -20.48 5.04
CA ARG A 96 -4.17 -21.02 6.11
C ARG A 96 -4.44 -22.51 6.19
N GLY A 97 -3.79 -23.31 5.34
CA GLY A 97 -3.97 -24.74 5.27
C GLY A 97 -4.40 -25.37 6.60
N ARG A 98 -5.44 -26.27 6.56
CA ARG A 98 -6.06 -26.96 7.70
C ARG A 98 -7.13 -26.21 8.52
N ARG A 99 -8.04 -25.48 7.89
CA ARG A 99 -9.42 -25.50 8.37
C ARG A 99 -10.21 -26.28 7.32
N ASP A 100 -10.69 -27.46 7.67
CA ASP A 100 -11.41 -28.42 6.81
C ASP A 100 -12.67 -27.83 6.14
N ASP A 101 -13.08 -26.61 6.51
CA ASP A 101 -14.33 -25.98 6.09
C ASP A 101 -14.16 -24.77 5.16
N GLN A 102 -12.94 -24.31 4.83
CA GLN A 102 -12.78 -23.12 4.03
C GLN A 102 -12.59 -23.45 2.55
N ASP A 103 -13.54 -23.02 1.70
CA ASP A 103 -13.42 -23.05 0.25
C ASP A 103 -12.25 -22.14 -0.20
N PRO A 104 -11.21 -22.70 -0.85
CA PRO A 104 -10.05 -21.92 -1.27
C PRO A 104 -10.39 -20.87 -2.35
N VAL A 105 -11.42 -21.08 -3.17
CA VAL A 105 -11.88 -20.11 -4.16
C VAL A 105 -12.57 -18.94 -3.47
N ALA A 106 -13.40 -19.21 -2.45
CA ALA A 106 -14.02 -18.16 -1.64
C ALA A 106 -12.98 -17.34 -0.87
N ALA A 107 -11.94 -17.97 -0.33
CA ALA A 107 -10.84 -17.28 0.34
C ALA A 107 -10.05 -16.37 -0.63
N LEU A 108 -9.78 -16.85 -1.85
CA LEU A 108 -9.14 -16.07 -2.90
C LEU A 108 -10.01 -14.88 -3.33
N ARG A 109 -11.33 -15.11 -3.50
CA ARG A 109 -12.30 -14.06 -3.83
C ARG A 109 -12.28 -12.94 -2.79
N GLU A 110 -12.34 -13.31 -1.52
CA GLU A 110 -12.31 -12.37 -0.41
C GLU A 110 -11.01 -11.55 -0.38
N ALA A 111 -9.86 -12.18 -0.64
CA ALA A 111 -8.57 -11.51 -0.73
C ALA A 111 -8.53 -10.50 -1.89
N ASN A 112 -9.01 -10.88 -3.07
CA ASN A 112 -9.10 -10.01 -4.24
C ASN A 112 -10.06 -8.84 -3.99
N HIS A 113 -11.25 -9.11 -3.42
CA HIS A 113 -12.25 -8.08 -3.11
C HIS A 113 -11.67 -7.02 -2.19
N ARG A 114 -11.07 -7.43 -1.07
CA ARG A 114 -10.46 -6.49 -0.11
C ARG A 114 -9.32 -5.70 -0.72
N TYR A 115 -8.46 -6.35 -1.51
CA TYR A 115 -7.37 -5.67 -2.19
C TYR A 115 -7.89 -4.60 -3.14
N LEU A 116 -8.84 -4.93 -4.02
CA LEU A 116 -9.42 -4.00 -4.99
C LEU A 116 -10.17 -2.85 -4.30
N GLN A 117 -10.93 -3.15 -3.25
CA GLN A 117 -11.64 -2.15 -2.45
C GLN A 117 -10.67 -1.17 -1.80
N THR A 118 -9.61 -1.69 -1.14
CA THR A 118 -8.59 -0.87 -0.49
C THR A 118 -7.81 -0.05 -1.50
N TYR A 119 -7.43 -0.65 -2.64
CA TYR A 119 -6.73 0.05 -3.72
C TYR A 119 -7.58 1.21 -4.24
N ARG A 120 -8.85 0.97 -4.54
CA ARG A 120 -9.79 1.99 -5.04
C ARG A 120 -10.00 3.13 -4.04
N ALA A 121 -10.16 2.81 -2.77
CA ALA A 121 -10.30 3.81 -1.70
C ALA A 121 -9.07 4.70 -1.54
N ASN A 122 -7.89 4.21 -1.92
CA ASN A 122 -6.60 4.88 -1.80
C ASN A 122 -5.97 5.24 -3.15
N SER A 123 -6.75 5.24 -4.23
CA SER A 123 -6.24 5.35 -5.62
C SER A 123 -5.35 6.57 -5.85
N LYS A 124 -5.70 7.74 -5.31
CA LYS A 124 -4.87 8.95 -5.42
C LYS A 124 -3.49 8.76 -4.81
N LEU A 125 -3.43 8.18 -3.62
CA LEU A 125 -2.18 7.93 -2.92
C LEU A 125 -1.33 6.86 -3.61
N MET A 126 -1.97 5.84 -4.21
CA MET A 126 -1.29 4.83 -5.03
C MET A 126 -0.60 5.45 -6.25
N VAL A 127 -1.28 6.36 -6.95
CA VAL A 127 -0.70 7.12 -8.09
C VAL A 127 0.47 7.98 -7.62
N ILE A 128 0.33 8.66 -6.49
CA ILE A 128 1.40 9.48 -5.93
C ILE A 128 2.62 8.62 -5.61
N TRP A 129 2.42 7.44 -5.00
CA TRP A 129 3.50 6.52 -4.68
C TRP A 129 4.24 6.04 -5.93
N GLU A 130 3.51 5.53 -6.94
CA GLU A 130 4.12 5.05 -8.18
C GLU A 130 4.87 6.16 -8.93
N ASN A 131 4.30 7.36 -9.01
CA ASN A 131 4.96 8.50 -9.66
C ASN A 131 6.20 8.96 -8.88
N THR A 132 6.11 8.99 -7.55
CA THR A 132 7.24 9.42 -6.71
C THR A 132 8.36 8.37 -6.70
N ALA A 133 8.02 7.08 -6.79
CA ALA A 133 9.00 6.01 -6.93
C ALA A 133 9.86 6.12 -8.20
N ALA A 134 9.37 6.79 -9.23
CA ALA A 134 10.14 7.03 -10.44
C ALA A 134 11.24 8.09 -10.27
N ILE A 135 11.16 8.95 -9.26
CA ILE A 135 12.06 10.10 -9.06
C ILE A 135 12.78 10.10 -7.70
N VAL A 136 12.28 9.35 -6.71
CA VAL A 136 12.85 9.28 -5.35
C VAL A 136 13.27 7.83 -5.07
N PRO A 137 14.60 7.55 -4.97
CA PRO A 137 15.10 6.18 -4.81
C PRO A 137 14.51 5.41 -3.63
N ASP A 138 14.37 6.06 -2.47
CA ASP A 138 13.79 5.42 -1.28
C ASP A 138 12.33 4.98 -1.48
N MET A 139 11.56 5.74 -2.27
CA MET A 139 10.19 5.38 -2.63
C MET A 139 10.16 4.20 -3.60
N ALA A 140 11.14 4.10 -4.50
CA ALA A 140 11.28 2.95 -5.39
C ALA A 140 11.60 1.66 -4.62
N VAL A 141 12.50 1.73 -3.64
CA VAL A 141 12.82 0.59 -2.75
C VAL A 141 11.57 0.16 -1.99
N LEU A 142 10.86 1.11 -1.37
CA LEU A 142 9.64 0.81 -0.60
C LEU A 142 8.55 0.17 -1.50
N LEU A 143 8.37 0.66 -2.72
CA LEU A 143 7.42 0.08 -3.68
C LEU A 143 7.80 -1.34 -4.09
N HIS A 144 9.10 -1.58 -4.29
CA HIS A 144 9.62 -2.91 -4.60
C HIS A 144 9.39 -3.89 -3.44
N GLU A 145 9.71 -3.49 -2.22
CA GLU A 145 9.52 -4.30 -1.00
C GLU A 145 8.04 -4.65 -0.79
N ALA A 146 7.14 -3.67 -0.94
CA ALA A 146 5.71 -3.91 -0.84
C ALA A 146 5.21 -4.93 -1.89
N LYS A 147 5.61 -4.77 -3.16
CA LYS A 147 5.27 -5.72 -4.23
C LYS A 147 5.83 -7.13 -3.93
N ALA A 148 7.08 -7.21 -3.45
CA ALA A 148 7.71 -8.48 -3.08
C ALA A 148 6.97 -9.18 -1.92
N ALA A 149 6.45 -8.44 -0.94
CA ALA A 149 5.66 -8.99 0.15
C ALA A 149 4.37 -9.66 -0.34
N PHE A 150 3.67 -9.05 -1.31
CA PHE A 150 2.49 -9.66 -1.95
C PHE A 150 2.85 -10.95 -2.71
N VAL A 151 3.93 -10.92 -3.50
CA VAL A 151 4.41 -12.09 -4.24
C VAL A 151 4.77 -13.24 -3.30
N THR A 152 5.56 -12.96 -2.26
CA THR A 152 5.96 -13.97 -1.26
C THR A 152 4.76 -14.62 -0.59
N ARG A 153 3.75 -13.82 -0.27
CA ARG A 153 2.51 -14.31 0.32
C ARG A 153 1.74 -15.20 -0.66
N ALA A 154 1.60 -14.79 -1.91
CA ALA A 154 0.91 -15.56 -2.95
C ALA A 154 1.66 -16.88 -3.24
N GLU A 155 2.98 -16.85 -3.34
CA GLU A 155 3.81 -18.03 -3.52
C GLU A 155 3.57 -19.05 -2.40
N LYS A 156 3.61 -18.60 -1.14
CA LYS A 156 3.34 -19.47 0.02
C LYS A 156 1.93 -20.05 -0.02
N SER A 157 0.93 -19.28 -0.44
CA SER A 157 -0.45 -19.76 -0.57
C SER A 157 -0.59 -20.82 -1.67
N ILE A 158 0.00 -20.58 -2.86
CA ILE A 158 -0.03 -21.53 -3.98
C ILE A 158 0.66 -22.85 -3.59
N ARG A 159 1.83 -22.77 -2.95
CA ARG A 159 2.55 -23.94 -2.45
C ARG A 159 1.72 -24.76 -1.46
N GLY A 160 1.06 -24.10 -0.51
CA GLY A 160 0.17 -24.77 0.44
C GLY A 160 -1.03 -25.44 -0.24
N LEU A 161 -1.58 -24.84 -1.30
CA LEU A 161 -2.64 -25.46 -2.11
C LEU A 161 -2.15 -26.66 -2.90
N GLN A 162 -0.92 -26.62 -3.44
CA GLN A 162 -0.29 -27.78 -4.10
C GLN A 162 -0.04 -28.94 -3.13
N GLU A 163 0.48 -28.64 -1.93
CA GLU A 163 0.70 -29.64 -0.86
C GLU A 163 -0.61 -30.28 -0.39
N ALA A 164 -1.72 -29.54 -0.46
CA ALA A 164 -3.06 -30.05 -0.17
C ALA A 164 -3.72 -30.78 -1.35
N GLY A 165 -3.07 -30.84 -2.53
CA GLY A 165 -3.64 -31.46 -3.74
C GLY A 165 -4.76 -30.64 -4.39
N LEU A 166 -4.88 -29.35 -4.07
CA LEU A 166 -5.94 -28.45 -4.54
C LEU A 166 -5.50 -27.56 -5.71
N ALA A 167 -4.22 -27.50 -6.03
CA ALA A 167 -3.67 -26.75 -7.15
C ALA A 167 -2.74 -27.63 -7.98
N ASP A 168 -2.53 -27.25 -9.25
CA ASP A 168 -1.69 -27.98 -10.18
C ASP A 168 -0.23 -28.06 -9.69
N PRO A 169 0.29 -29.25 -9.37
CA PRO A 169 1.66 -29.42 -8.89
C PRO A 169 2.73 -29.18 -9.97
N ALA A 170 2.35 -29.13 -11.26
CA ALA A 170 3.29 -28.88 -12.35
C ALA A 170 3.67 -27.41 -12.49
N LEU A 171 2.89 -26.49 -11.90
CA LEU A 171 3.20 -25.07 -11.91
C LEU A 171 4.28 -24.70 -10.89
N ASP A 172 5.24 -23.87 -11.30
CA ASP A 172 6.17 -23.24 -10.37
C ASP A 172 5.44 -22.14 -9.58
N PRO A 173 5.33 -22.28 -8.23
CA PRO A 173 4.59 -21.32 -7.40
C PRO A 173 5.14 -19.90 -7.46
N ARG A 174 6.45 -19.74 -7.64
CA ARG A 174 7.11 -18.45 -7.71
C ARG A 174 6.70 -17.69 -8.98
N TYR A 175 6.75 -18.34 -10.13
CA TYR A 175 6.35 -17.72 -11.41
C TYR A 175 4.85 -17.42 -11.42
N ALA A 176 4.04 -18.36 -10.96
CA ALA A 176 2.60 -18.16 -10.84
C ALA A 176 2.26 -16.97 -9.92
N ALA A 177 2.90 -16.87 -8.75
CA ALA A 177 2.70 -15.75 -7.84
C ALA A 177 3.05 -14.40 -8.47
N HIS A 178 4.18 -14.28 -9.15
CA HIS A 178 4.57 -13.06 -9.85
C HIS A 178 3.56 -12.66 -10.94
N ALA A 179 3.15 -13.60 -11.77
CA ALA A 179 2.22 -13.34 -12.86
C ALA A 179 0.85 -12.90 -12.34
N LEU A 180 0.31 -13.63 -11.36
CA LEU A 180 -1.04 -13.43 -10.88
C LEU A 180 -1.18 -12.20 -9.98
N THR A 181 -0.22 -11.92 -9.11
CA THR A 181 -0.20 -10.65 -8.35
C THR A 181 -0.01 -9.45 -9.28
N GLY A 182 0.84 -9.60 -10.31
CA GLY A 182 1.02 -8.60 -11.35
C GLY A 182 -0.27 -8.31 -12.13
N MET A 183 -1.03 -9.34 -12.49
CA MET A 183 -2.33 -9.22 -13.16
C MET A 183 -3.30 -8.38 -12.31
N VAL A 184 -3.49 -8.74 -11.04
CA VAL A 184 -4.45 -8.04 -10.16
C VAL A 184 -4.00 -6.60 -9.90
N SER A 185 -2.73 -6.36 -9.61
CA SER A 185 -2.21 -5.02 -9.33
C SER A 185 -2.27 -4.12 -10.56
N ARG A 186 -1.95 -4.65 -11.76
CA ARG A 186 -2.06 -3.89 -13.00
C ARG A 186 -3.50 -3.57 -13.36
N PHE A 187 -4.42 -4.51 -13.15
CA PHE A 187 -5.85 -4.27 -13.34
C PHE A 187 -6.33 -3.13 -12.42
N ALA A 188 -6.01 -3.20 -11.12
CA ALA A 188 -6.39 -2.16 -10.15
C ALA A 188 -5.84 -0.78 -10.53
N TYR A 189 -4.57 -0.72 -10.97
CA TYR A 189 -3.96 0.51 -11.46
C TYR A 189 -4.73 1.06 -12.66
N THR A 190 -4.95 0.27 -13.71
CA THR A 190 -5.63 0.70 -14.93
C THR A 190 -7.05 1.19 -14.63
N TRP A 191 -7.79 0.43 -13.83
CA TRP A 191 -9.13 0.81 -13.39
C TRP A 191 -9.17 2.17 -12.70
N CYS A 192 -8.30 2.38 -11.71
CA CYS A 192 -8.34 3.58 -10.88
C CYS A 192 -7.70 4.82 -11.52
N THR A 193 -6.83 4.64 -12.54
CA THR A 193 -6.04 5.75 -13.11
C THR A 193 -6.41 6.12 -14.53
N GLN A 194 -7.04 5.21 -15.30
CA GLN A 194 -7.37 5.43 -16.70
C GLN A 194 -8.87 5.68 -16.93
N GLY A 195 -9.65 5.78 -15.85
CA GLY A 195 -11.08 6.13 -15.94
C GLY A 195 -11.98 5.01 -16.45
N GLU A 196 -11.49 3.76 -16.41
CA GLU A 196 -12.33 2.60 -16.72
C GLU A 196 -13.45 2.46 -15.69
N ASP A 197 -14.64 2.08 -16.13
CA ASP A 197 -15.81 1.89 -15.27
C ASP A 197 -16.07 0.39 -15.04
N PHE A 198 -15.44 -0.16 -14.02
CA PHE A 198 -15.67 -1.54 -13.60
C PHE A 198 -16.44 -1.59 -12.27
N GLU A 199 -17.36 -2.52 -12.16
CA GLU A 199 -18.03 -2.85 -10.91
C GLU A 199 -17.10 -3.71 -10.04
N LEU A 200 -17.03 -3.38 -8.74
CA LEU A 200 -16.12 -4.04 -7.80
C LEU A 200 -16.35 -5.55 -7.70
N ASP A 201 -17.62 -5.97 -7.54
CA ASP A 201 -17.94 -7.39 -7.39
C ASP A 201 -17.62 -8.17 -8.67
N LYS A 202 -18.00 -7.63 -9.83
CA LYS A 202 -17.71 -8.25 -11.13
C LYS A 202 -16.20 -8.34 -11.39
N ALA A 203 -15.45 -7.27 -11.13
CA ALA A 203 -14.00 -7.29 -11.26
C ALA A 203 -13.35 -8.34 -10.32
N THR A 204 -13.86 -8.43 -9.09
CA THR A 204 -13.43 -9.44 -8.12
C THR A 204 -13.67 -10.84 -8.63
N ASP A 205 -14.89 -11.13 -9.13
CA ASP A 205 -15.28 -12.46 -9.61
C ASP A 205 -14.43 -12.89 -10.83
N GLU A 206 -14.25 -12.01 -11.80
CA GLU A 206 -13.45 -12.29 -13.00
C GLU A 206 -11.98 -12.53 -12.68
N LEU A 207 -11.37 -11.67 -11.86
CA LEU A 207 -9.97 -11.84 -11.46
C LEU A 207 -9.77 -13.11 -10.62
N THR A 208 -10.74 -13.46 -9.77
CA THR A 208 -10.72 -14.69 -8.99
C THR A 208 -10.83 -15.92 -9.90
N ALA A 209 -11.73 -15.89 -10.87
CA ALA A 209 -11.89 -16.97 -11.83
C ALA A 209 -10.63 -17.19 -12.70
N LEU A 210 -10.01 -16.08 -13.17
CA LEU A 210 -8.75 -16.13 -13.91
C LEU A 210 -7.62 -16.73 -13.07
N TRP A 211 -7.49 -16.29 -11.82
CA TRP A 211 -6.46 -16.79 -10.90
C TRP A 211 -6.66 -18.27 -10.60
N ALA A 212 -7.88 -18.66 -10.20
CA ALA A 212 -8.21 -20.04 -9.85
C ALA A 212 -7.95 -21.01 -11.02
N ARG A 213 -8.38 -20.63 -12.24
CA ARG A 213 -8.12 -21.43 -13.45
C ARG A 213 -6.63 -21.52 -13.76
N ALA A 214 -5.88 -20.44 -13.60
CA ALA A 214 -4.45 -20.41 -13.90
C ALA A 214 -3.65 -21.39 -13.03
N ILE A 215 -4.03 -21.58 -11.77
CA ILE A 215 -3.36 -22.54 -10.87
C ILE A 215 -4.07 -23.89 -10.78
N GLY A 216 -5.09 -24.14 -11.62
CA GLY A 216 -5.86 -25.39 -11.60
C GLY A 216 -6.63 -25.59 -10.30
N LEU A 217 -7.00 -24.51 -9.59
CA LEU A 217 -7.75 -24.59 -8.35
C LEU A 217 -9.15 -25.12 -8.62
N GLN A 218 -9.47 -26.26 -8.04
CA GLN A 218 -10.80 -26.85 -8.12
C GLN A 218 -11.61 -26.37 -6.91
N GLY A 219 -12.77 -25.74 -7.17
CA GLY A 219 -13.76 -25.55 -6.12
C GLY A 219 -14.22 -26.92 -5.60
N ARG A 220 -14.54 -27.02 -4.32
CA ARG A 220 -15.17 -28.25 -3.79
C ARG A 220 -16.43 -28.51 -4.63
N THR A 221 -16.41 -29.57 -5.38
CA THR A 221 -17.65 -30.12 -5.94
C THR A 221 -18.42 -30.71 -4.76
N ASP A 222 -19.51 -30.06 -4.38
CA ASP A 222 -20.45 -30.64 -3.42
C ASP A 222 -20.90 -31.97 -3.97
N ALA A 223 -20.48 -33.06 -3.31
CA ALA A 223 -20.89 -34.42 -3.59
C ALA A 223 -22.13 -34.74 -2.74
#